data_a6a92cd1be776855c369a6595fb1cf21
#
_entry.id   a6a92cd1be776855c369a6595fb1cf21
#
_cell.length_a   1.000
_cell.length_b   1.000
_cell.length_c   1.000
_cell.angle_alpha   90.00
_cell.angle_beta   90.00
_cell.angle_gamma   90.00
#
_symmetry.space_group_name_H-M   'P 1'
#
loop_
_entity.id
_entity.type
_entity.pdbx_description
1 polymer ?
#
loop_
_entity_poly.entity_id
_entity_poly.type
_entity_poly.pdbx_seq_one_letter_code
_entity_poly.pdbx_strand_id
1 'polypeptide(L)'
;GVTGENFLRLLEKRLDNVVFRGGIADSRSDARQMVLHRHFKVNGKIVNIPSFMVSVGDKIELTEVGKKHKKIKEIIDEKEPINPPGWLEYQPEPFSFTVLREPNRDDIDYQVEESLIVEFYSK
;
A
#
# COMPACT_ATOMS: atom_id res chain seq x y z
N GLY A 1 20.19 7.34 15.98
CA GLY A 1 18.77 7.54 16.07
C GLY A 1 18.06 7.39 14.73
N VAL A 2 16.75 7.39 14.77
CA VAL A 2 15.96 7.30 13.54
C VAL A 2 16.02 8.64 12.83
N THR A 3 16.54 8.66 11.62
CA THR A 3 16.54 9.86 10.79
C THR A 3 15.16 10.06 10.17
N GLY A 4 14.87 11.30 9.73
CA GLY A 4 13.63 11.58 9.03
C GLY A 4 13.46 10.70 7.79
N GLU A 5 14.55 10.43 7.08
CA GLU A 5 14.53 9.58 5.90
C GLU A 5 14.16 8.14 6.24
N ASN A 6 14.74 7.58 7.31
CA ASN A 6 14.38 6.23 7.75
C ASN A 6 12.92 6.15 8.16
N PHE A 7 12.43 7.19 8.82
CA PHE A 7 11.03 7.25 9.22
C PHE A 7 10.10 7.27 8.02
N LEU A 8 10.43 8.07 7.01
CA LEU A 8 9.64 8.14 5.78
C LEU A 8 9.62 6.80 5.06
N ARG A 9 10.76 6.09 5.04
CA ARG A 9 10.85 4.76 4.44
C ARG A 9 9.93 3.77 5.17
N LEU A 10 9.90 3.82 6.49
CA LEU A 10 9.02 2.96 7.27
C LEU A 10 7.55 3.26 7.01
N LEU A 11 7.18 4.53 6.90
CA LEU A 11 5.81 4.92 6.55
C LEU A 11 5.44 4.41 5.15
N GLU A 12 6.37 4.50 4.21
CA GLU A 12 6.11 4.07 2.84
C GLU A 12 5.84 2.57 2.74
N LYS A 13 6.45 1.76 3.60
CA LYS A 13 6.32 0.30 3.58
C LYS A 13 5.06 -0.23 4.27
N ARG A 14 4.25 0.60 4.87
CA ARG A 14 3.01 0.15 5.50
C ARG A 14 2.04 -0.37 4.44
N LEU A 15 1.33 -1.43 4.78
CA LEU A 15 0.37 -2.04 3.85
C LEU A 15 -0.71 -1.05 3.43
N ASP A 16 -1.23 -0.25 4.37
CA ASP A 16 -2.23 0.76 4.01
C ASP A 16 -1.67 1.81 3.04
N ASN A 17 -0.39 2.16 3.19
CA ASN A 17 0.25 3.07 2.27
C ASN A 17 0.45 2.44 0.89
N VAL A 18 0.82 1.16 0.84
CA VAL A 18 0.97 0.43 -0.43
C VAL A 18 -0.35 0.45 -1.20
N VAL A 19 -1.46 0.20 -0.52
CA VAL A 19 -2.79 0.22 -1.12
C VAL A 19 -3.11 1.61 -1.67
N PHE A 20 -2.83 2.65 -0.91
CA PHE A 20 -3.07 4.03 -1.33
C PHE A 20 -2.17 4.41 -2.51
N ARG A 21 -0.87 4.13 -2.43
CA ARG A 21 0.09 4.45 -3.48
C ARG A 21 -0.19 3.67 -4.76
N GLY A 22 -0.77 2.50 -4.63
CA GLY A 22 -1.19 1.70 -5.77
C GLY A 22 -2.40 2.25 -6.50
N GLY A 23 -3.04 3.29 -5.97
CA GLY A 23 -4.18 3.91 -6.64
C GLY A 23 -5.50 3.17 -6.44
N ILE A 24 -5.56 2.23 -5.52
CA ILE A 24 -6.76 1.41 -5.29
C ILE A 24 -7.77 2.12 -4.42
N ALA A 25 -7.30 3.01 -3.55
CA ALA A 25 -8.14 3.73 -2.60
C ALA A 25 -8.07 5.23 -2.87
N ASP A 26 -9.16 5.95 -2.58
CA ASP A 26 -9.24 7.38 -2.82
C ASP A 26 -8.49 8.21 -1.77
N SER A 27 -8.26 7.62 -0.61
CA SER A 27 -7.55 8.29 0.48
C SER A 27 -6.81 7.26 1.33
N ARG A 28 -5.90 7.74 2.20
CA ARG A 28 -5.23 6.85 3.14
C ARG A 28 -6.21 6.24 4.14
N SER A 29 -7.23 7.00 4.52
CA SER A 29 -8.29 6.50 5.39
C SER A 29 -9.05 5.34 4.75
N ASP A 30 -9.39 5.48 3.47
CA ASP A 30 -10.06 4.41 2.72
C ASP A 30 -9.15 3.20 2.60
N ALA A 31 -7.87 3.40 2.30
CA ALA A 31 -6.90 2.33 2.20
C ALA A 31 -6.79 1.55 3.51
N ARG A 32 -6.72 2.28 4.62
CA ARG A 32 -6.66 1.67 5.95
C ARG A 32 -7.90 0.81 6.21
N GLN A 33 -9.07 1.32 5.86
CA GLN A 33 -10.32 0.60 6.06
C GLN A 33 -10.38 -0.67 5.21
N MET A 34 -9.92 -0.59 3.96
CA MET A 34 -9.87 -1.76 3.09
C MET A 34 -8.98 -2.86 3.68
N VAL A 35 -7.83 -2.49 4.25
CA VAL A 35 -6.96 -3.46 4.92
C VAL A 35 -7.65 -4.06 6.13
N LEU A 36 -8.26 -3.23 6.98
CA LEU A 36 -8.99 -3.70 8.17
C LEU A 36 -10.13 -4.66 7.80
N HIS A 37 -10.76 -4.44 6.66
CA HIS A 37 -11.88 -5.27 6.20
C HIS A 37 -11.43 -6.49 5.39
N ARG A 38 -10.15 -6.86 5.48
CA ARG A 38 -9.61 -8.10 4.92
C ARG A 38 -9.69 -8.19 3.40
N HIS A 39 -9.45 -7.06 2.72
CA HIS A 39 -9.47 -7.03 1.26
C HIS A 39 -8.18 -7.59 0.64
N PHE A 40 -7.11 -7.74 1.41
CA PHE A 40 -5.79 -8.08 0.88
C PHE A 40 -5.16 -9.27 1.58
N LYS A 41 -4.34 -10.00 0.82
CA LYS A 41 -3.48 -11.04 1.36
C LYS A 41 -2.05 -10.76 0.92
N VAL A 42 -1.10 -11.14 1.76
CA VAL A 42 0.33 -11.01 1.49
C VAL A 42 0.92 -12.41 1.49
N ASN A 43 1.54 -12.78 0.36
CA ASN A 43 2.10 -14.11 0.18
C ASN A 43 1.10 -15.23 0.51
N GLY A 44 -0.14 -15.03 0.08
CA GLY A 44 -1.20 -16.02 0.25
C GLY A 44 -1.93 -16.02 1.59
N LYS A 45 -1.56 -15.13 2.51
CA LYS A 45 -2.20 -15.05 3.82
C LYS A 45 -2.93 -13.73 3.98
N ILE A 46 -4.16 -13.76 4.47
CA ILE A 46 -4.94 -12.55 4.71
C ILE A 46 -4.27 -11.72 5.79
N VAL A 47 -4.03 -10.45 5.50
CA VAL A 47 -3.47 -9.49 6.45
C VAL A 47 -4.48 -8.36 6.63
N ASN A 48 -4.92 -8.14 7.86
CA ASN A 48 -5.86 -7.07 8.19
C ASN A 48 -5.28 -6.02 9.12
N ILE A 49 -3.96 -5.92 9.13
CA ILE A 49 -3.24 -4.95 9.97
C ILE A 49 -2.70 -3.84 9.07
N PRO A 50 -3.26 -2.61 9.14
CA PRO A 50 -2.80 -1.51 8.26
C PRO A 50 -1.33 -1.17 8.39
N SER A 51 -0.78 -1.32 9.59
CA SER A 51 0.63 -1.01 9.85
C SER A 51 1.59 -2.14 9.50
N PHE A 52 1.08 -3.24 8.92
CA PHE A 52 1.94 -4.33 8.48
C PHE A 52 3.00 -3.80 7.52
N MET A 53 4.27 -4.13 7.78
CA MET A 53 5.40 -3.69 6.95
C MET A 53 5.68 -4.74 5.89
N VAL A 54 5.58 -4.33 4.61
CA VAL A 54 5.92 -5.24 3.52
C VAL A 54 7.44 -5.34 3.38
N SER A 55 7.90 -6.46 2.84
CA SER A 55 9.33 -6.73 2.62
C SER A 55 9.58 -7.05 1.16
N VAL A 56 10.83 -6.92 0.74
CA VAL A 56 11.22 -7.22 -0.64
C VAL A 56 10.81 -8.65 -0.99
N GLY A 57 10.16 -8.79 -2.14
CA GLY A 57 9.64 -10.07 -2.61
C GLY A 57 8.22 -10.38 -2.18
N ASP A 58 7.64 -9.59 -1.27
CA ASP A 58 6.25 -9.80 -0.87
C ASP A 58 5.31 -9.51 -2.03
N LYS A 59 4.27 -10.32 -2.14
CA LYS A 59 3.24 -10.18 -3.16
C LYS A 59 1.91 -9.90 -2.49
N ILE A 60 1.34 -8.75 -2.81
CA ILE A 60 0.06 -8.30 -2.26
C ILE A 60 -1.02 -8.61 -3.30
N GLU A 61 -2.02 -9.39 -2.91
CA GLU A 61 -3.10 -9.82 -3.78
C GLU A 61 -4.45 -9.53 -3.14
N LEU A 62 -5.52 -9.68 -3.91
CA LEU A 62 -6.87 -9.50 -3.41
C LEU A 62 -7.41 -10.80 -2.82
N THR A 63 -8.17 -10.67 -1.74
CA THR A 63 -9.01 -11.76 -1.23
C THR A 63 -10.31 -11.78 -2.02
N GLU A 64 -11.15 -12.80 -1.78
CA GLU A 64 -12.47 -12.84 -2.41
C GLU A 64 -13.31 -11.62 -2.00
N VAL A 65 -13.16 -11.15 -0.75
CA VAL A 65 -13.84 -9.93 -0.30
C VAL A 65 -13.31 -8.72 -1.07
N GLY A 66 -11.99 -8.63 -1.25
CA GLY A 66 -11.37 -7.52 -1.97
C GLY A 66 -11.84 -7.44 -3.42
N LYS A 67 -12.01 -8.59 -4.07
CA LYS A 67 -12.47 -8.65 -5.45
C LYS A 67 -13.88 -8.09 -5.64
N LYS A 68 -14.67 -8.04 -4.58
CA LYS A 68 -16.04 -7.54 -4.62
C LYS A 68 -16.14 -6.04 -4.34
N HIS A 69 -15.05 -5.41 -3.94
CA HIS A 69 -15.05 -3.98 -3.66
C HIS A 69 -15.34 -3.19 -4.94
N LYS A 70 -16.30 -2.25 -4.86
CA LYS A 70 -16.76 -1.54 -6.04
C LYS A 70 -15.64 -0.89 -6.85
N LYS A 71 -14.77 -0.12 -6.18
CA LYS A 71 -13.69 0.57 -6.87
C LYS A 71 -12.68 -0.41 -7.48
N ILE A 72 -12.35 -1.48 -6.76
CA ILE A 72 -11.43 -2.48 -7.26
C ILE A 72 -12.01 -3.18 -8.50
N LYS A 73 -13.30 -3.50 -8.45
CA LYS A 73 -13.98 -4.10 -9.60
C LYS A 73 -13.94 -3.18 -10.81
N GLU A 74 -14.17 -1.89 -10.60
CA GLU A 74 -14.11 -0.92 -11.69
C GLU A 74 -12.72 -0.85 -12.32
N ILE A 75 -11.68 -0.85 -11.48
CA ILE A 75 -10.30 -0.84 -11.96
C ILE A 75 -10.02 -2.07 -12.83
N ILE A 76 -10.42 -3.24 -12.35
CA ILE A 76 -10.16 -4.50 -13.07
C ILE A 76 -10.98 -4.58 -14.35
N ASP A 77 -12.28 -4.30 -14.27
CA ASP A 77 -13.20 -4.45 -15.40
C ASP A 77 -12.92 -3.45 -16.52
N GLU A 78 -12.56 -2.22 -16.15
CA GLU A 78 -12.29 -1.15 -17.10
C GLU A 78 -10.82 -1.06 -17.48
N LYS A 79 -9.99 -1.92 -16.92
CA LYS A 79 -8.54 -1.93 -17.16
C LYS A 79 -7.92 -0.56 -16.96
N GLU A 80 -8.30 0.11 -15.86
CA GLU A 80 -7.78 1.43 -15.57
C GLU A 80 -6.26 1.37 -15.34
N PRO A 81 -5.52 2.38 -15.83
CA PRO A 81 -4.08 2.40 -15.63
C PRO A 81 -3.73 2.65 -14.16
N ILE A 82 -2.75 1.91 -13.67
CA ILE A 82 -2.22 2.06 -12.33
C ILE A 82 -0.73 2.33 -12.44
N ASN A 83 -0.27 3.41 -11.79
CA ASN A 83 1.11 3.84 -11.81
C ASN A 83 1.67 3.85 -10.40
N PRO A 84 2.09 2.69 -9.87
CA PRO A 84 2.66 2.65 -8.52
C PRO A 84 4.05 3.28 -8.49
N PRO A 85 4.57 3.62 -7.32
CA PRO A 85 5.95 4.08 -7.23
C PRO A 85 6.93 2.99 -7.69
N GLY A 86 8.14 3.38 -8.05
CA GLY A 86 9.10 2.47 -8.69
C GLY A 86 9.56 1.27 -7.88
N TRP A 87 9.28 1.24 -6.57
CA TRP A 87 9.65 0.11 -5.73
C TRP A 87 8.59 -1.00 -5.71
N LEU A 88 7.45 -0.77 -6.38
CA LEU A 88 6.36 -1.74 -6.51
C LEU A 88 6.14 -2.07 -7.98
N GLU A 89 5.80 -3.32 -8.26
CA GLU A 89 5.41 -3.74 -9.60
C GLU A 89 3.93 -4.14 -9.57
N TYR A 90 3.15 -3.55 -10.47
CA TYR A 90 1.74 -3.88 -10.60
C TYR A 90 1.53 -4.88 -11.75
N GLN A 91 0.76 -5.92 -11.50
CA GLN A 91 0.31 -6.86 -12.52
C GLN A 91 -1.22 -6.88 -12.53
N PRO A 92 -1.85 -6.63 -13.69
CA PRO A 92 -3.32 -6.59 -13.74
C PRO A 92 -3.98 -7.96 -13.72
N GLU A 93 -3.28 -9.01 -14.15
CA GLU A 93 -3.85 -10.34 -14.27
C GLU A 93 -2.85 -11.42 -13.86
N PRO A 94 -3.02 -12.02 -12.67
CA PRO A 94 -3.97 -11.63 -11.62
C PRO A 94 -3.56 -10.32 -10.96
N PHE A 95 -4.54 -9.57 -10.48
CA PHE A 95 -4.30 -8.29 -9.82
C PHE A 95 -3.36 -8.47 -8.63
N SER A 96 -2.19 -7.86 -8.70
CA SER A 96 -1.21 -7.98 -7.63
C SER A 96 -0.18 -6.85 -7.66
N PHE A 97 0.43 -6.63 -6.50
CA PHE A 97 1.61 -5.77 -6.37
C PHE A 97 2.73 -6.59 -5.79
N THR A 98 3.92 -6.47 -6.36
CA THR A 98 5.12 -7.15 -5.85
C THR A 98 6.13 -6.12 -5.40
N VAL A 99 6.73 -6.32 -4.23
CA VAL A 99 7.76 -5.43 -3.71
C VAL A 99 9.08 -5.78 -4.39
N LEU A 100 9.58 -4.88 -5.23
CA LEU A 100 10.79 -5.12 -6.03
C LEU A 100 12.07 -4.84 -5.24
N ARG A 101 12.06 -3.79 -4.44
CA ARG A 101 13.21 -3.34 -3.66
C ARG A 101 12.73 -2.47 -2.50
N GLU A 102 13.63 -2.09 -1.62
CA GLU A 102 13.29 -1.15 -0.57
C GLU A 102 12.98 0.22 -1.19
N PRO A 103 11.98 0.94 -0.68
CA PRO A 103 11.75 2.31 -1.15
C PRO A 103 12.92 3.20 -0.74
N ASN A 104 13.29 4.13 -1.61
CA ASN A 104 14.31 5.12 -1.31
C ASN A 104 13.69 6.52 -1.34
N ARG A 105 14.50 7.54 -1.09
CA ARG A 105 14.01 8.92 -1.01
C ARG A 105 13.31 9.36 -2.29
N ASP A 106 13.80 8.91 -3.43
CA ASP A 106 13.25 9.30 -4.74
C ASP A 106 11.86 8.71 -4.98
N ASP A 107 11.52 7.60 -4.30
CA ASP A 107 10.20 6.99 -4.41
C ASP A 107 9.14 7.74 -3.61
N ILE A 108 9.57 8.56 -2.65
CA ILE A 108 8.68 9.29 -1.75
C ILE A 108 8.51 10.70 -2.33
N ASP A 109 7.56 10.85 -3.23
CA ASP A 109 7.34 12.11 -3.98
C ASP A 109 6.27 13.00 -3.37
N TYR A 110 5.77 12.67 -2.19
CA TYR A 110 4.80 13.48 -1.48
C TYR A 110 5.46 14.17 -0.29
N GLN A 111 4.90 15.31 0.10
CA GLN A 111 5.35 16.00 1.30
C GLN A 111 4.73 15.36 2.52
N VAL A 112 5.57 14.96 3.45
CA VAL A 112 5.11 14.47 4.75
C VAL A 112 5.21 15.63 5.72
N GLU A 113 4.06 16.05 6.23
CA GLU A 113 4.02 17.16 7.19
C GLU A 113 4.57 16.71 8.54
N GLU A 114 5.25 17.63 9.22
CA GLU A 114 5.82 17.39 10.54
C GLU A 114 4.76 16.92 11.53
N SER A 115 3.55 17.47 11.45
CA SER A 115 2.43 17.04 12.28
C SER A 115 2.10 15.56 12.11
N LEU A 116 2.20 15.04 10.90
CA LEU A 116 1.95 13.63 10.63
C LEU A 116 3.00 12.75 11.31
N ILE A 117 4.26 13.17 11.30
CA ILE A 117 5.33 12.45 11.97
C ILE A 117 5.11 12.42 13.47
N VAL A 118 4.77 13.56 14.06
CA VAL A 118 4.49 13.66 15.49
C VAL A 118 3.32 12.79 15.88
N GLU A 119 2.25 12.80 15.08
CA GLU A 119 1.07 12.00 15.32
C GLU A 119 1.40 10.52 15.31
N PHE A 120 2.23 10.08 14.36
CA PHE A 120 2.63 8.69 14.27
C PHE A 120 3.38 8.22 15.52
N TYR A 121 4.27 9.05 16.05
CA TYR A 121 5.05 8.70 17.23
C TYR A 121 4.26 8.83 18.54
N SER A 122 3.21 9.62 18.54
CA SER A 122 2.40 9.86 19.74
C SER A 122 1.41 8.75 20.03
N LYS A 123 1.23 7.85 19.10
CA LYS A 123 0.34 6.69 19.28
C LYS A 123 1.09 5.46 19.81
#